data_d94a55fbe94b33b14edff354aff3f85f
#
_entry.id   d94a55fbe94b33b14edff354aff3f85f
#
_cell.length_a   1.000
_cell.length_b   1.000
_cell.length_c   1.000
_cell.angle_alpha   90.00
_cell.angle_beta   90.00
_cell.angle_gamma   90.00
#
_symmetry.space_group_name_H-M   'P 1'
#
loop_
_entity.id
_entity.type
_entity.pdbx_description
1 polymer ?
#
loop_
_entity_poly.entity_id
_entity_poly.type
_entity_poly.pdbx_seq_one_letter_code
_entity_poly.pdbx_strand_id
1 'polypeptide(L)'
;MASTQALYDELLDSWRKAVLLGSVQNQLGWDEQTYLPPGGAAHRADQMSLLAGIVHQQLTTPRLGELISALETADKPPGSNGLFDANLREARRRYDRLTKLPTRLVEELTRVTSLAKELS
;
A
#
# COMPACT_ATOMS: atom_id res chain seq x y z
N MET A 1 -3.59 8.06 26.84
CA MET A 1 -2.90 7.05 26.02
C MET A 1 -3.91 6.22 25.26
N ALA A 2 -3.66 5.95 24.00
CA ALA A 2 -4.54 5.11 23.22
C ALA A 2 -4.44 3.65 23.68
N SER A 3 -5.57 2.94 23.70
CA SER A 3 -5.59 1.52 24.03
C SER A 3 -4.95 0.70 22.88
N THR A 4 -4.57 -0.53 23.19
CA THR A 4 -4.07 -1.46 22.16
C THR A 4 -5.10 -1.63 21.03
N GLN A 5 -6.38 -1.75 21.39
CA GLN A 5 -7.44 -1.87 20.40
C GLN A 5 -7.52 -0.63 19.50
N ALA A 6 -7.39 0.56 20.04
CA ALA A 6 -7.44 1.80 19.25
C ALA A 6 -6.25 1.89 18.29
N LEU A 7 -5.06 1.50 18.75
CA LEU A 7 -3.87 1.49 17.90
C LEU A 7 -4.00 0.45 16.78
N TYR A 8 -4.55 -0.70 17.09
CA TYR A 8 -4.78 -1.75 16.12
C TYR A 8 -5.81 -1.32 15.06
N ASP A 9 -6.89 -0.67 15.50
CA ASP A 9 -7.92 -0.15 14.60
C ASP A 9 -7.33 0.90 13.65
N GLU A 10 -6.44 1.75 14.14
CA GLU A 10 -5.76 2.74 13.31
C GLU A 10 -4.86 2.06 12.26
N LEU A 11 -4.13 1.00 12.65
CA LEU A 11 -3.32 0.21 11.73
C LEU A 11 -4.18 -0.39 10.62
N LEU A 12 -5.27 -1.04 10.99
CA LEU A 12 -6.19 -1.67 10.02
C LEU A 12 -6.82 -0.63 9.10
N ASP A 13 -7.14 0.57 9.60
CA ASP A 13 -7.71 1.63 8.78
C ASP A 13 -6.70 2.12 7.73
N SER A 14 -5.43 2.27 8.10
CA SER A 14 -4.38 2.62 7.15
C SER A 14 -4.24 1.58 6.05
N TRP A 15 -4.30 0.29 6.41
CA TRP A 15 -4.25 -0.80 5.44
C TRP A 15 -5.46 -0.82 4.53
N ARG A 16 -6.65 -0.58 5.10
CA ARG A 16 -7.88 -0.51 4.31
C ARG A 16 -7.81 0.59 3.25
N LYS A 17 -7.28 1.76 3.62
CA LYS A 17 -7.11 2.86 2.67
C LYS A 17 -6.16 2.50 1.53
N ALA A 18 -5.05 1.82 1.86
CA ALA A 18 -4.11 1.36 0.85
C ALA A 18 -4.73 0.33 -0.09
N VAL A 19 -5.55 -0.59 0.45
CA VAL A 19 -6.26 -1.59 -0.36
C VAL A 19 -7.26 -0.92 -1.31
N LEU A 20 -7.97 0.10 -0.82
CA LEU A 20 -8.92 0.84 -1.66
C LEU A 20 -8.20 1.58 -2.80
N LEU A 21 -7.07 2.22 -2.51
CA LEU A 21 -6.26 2.86 -3.55
C LEU A 21 -5.70 1.84 -4.54
N GLY A 22 -5.27 0.69 -4.03
CA GLY A 22 -4.77 -0.39 -4.88
C GLY A 22 -5.86 -0.94 -5.81
N SER A 23 -7.11 -0.97 -5.36
CA SER A 23 -8.23 -1.42 -6.21
C SER A 23 -8.48 -0.46 -7.37
N VAL A 24 -8.31 0.85 -7.17
CA VAL A 24 -8.40 1.84 -8.25
C VAL A 24 -7.26 1.60 -9.25
N GLN A 25 -6.05 1.35 -8.75
CA GLN A 25 -4.90 1.05 -9.59
C GLN A 25 -5.15 -0.20 -10.46
N ASN A 26 -5.74 -1.25 -9.86
CA ASN A 26 -6.10 -2.46 -10.60
C ASN A 26 -7.14 -2.19 -11.67
N GLN A 27 -8.13 -1.35 -11.40
CA GLN A 27 -9.16 -0.95 -12.36
C GLN A 27 -8.54 -0.22 -13.54
N LEU A 28 -7.62 0.70 -13.28
CA LEU A 28 -6.90 1.41 -14.35
C LEU A 28 -6.05 0.45 -15.20
N GLY A 29 -5.43 -0.53 -14.57
CA GLY A 29 -4.67 -1.57 -15.29
C GLY A 29 -5.55 -2.40 -16.20
N TRP A 30 -6.76 -2.73 -15.75
CA TRP A 30 -7.74 -3.44 -16.56
C TRP A 30 -8.17 -2.62 -17.77
N ASP A 31 -8.51 -1.33 -17.56
CA ASP A 31 -8.89 -0.42 -18.65
C ASP A 31 -7.76 -0.27 -19.66
N GLU A 32 -6.52 -0.21 -19.19
CA GLU A 32 -5.34 -0.13 -20.06
C GLU A 32 -5.27 -1.30 -21.01
N GLN A 33 -5.64 -2.50 -20.56
CA GLN A 33 -5.58 -3.70 -21.39
C GLN A 33 -6.74 -3.82 -22.38
N THR A 34 -7.88 -3.20 -22.07
CA THR A 34 -9.11 -3.43 -22.82
C THR A 34 -9.58 -2.24 -23.65
N TYR A 35 -9.43 -1.02 -23.16
CA TYR A 35 -10.07 0.16 -23.73
C TYR A 35 -9.16 1.35 -23.98
N LEU A 36 -7.87 1.21 -23.80
CA LEU A 36 -6.95 2.35 -23.93
C LEU A 36 -6.96 2.87 -25.37
N PRO A 37 -7.33 4.15 -25.59
CA PRO A 37 -7.31 4.71 -26.94
C PRO A 37 -5.89 4.87 -27.44
N PRO A 38 -5.68 4.92 -28.76
CA PRO A 38 -4.37 5.21 -29.33
C PRO A 38 -3.81 6.53 -28.75
N GLY A 39 -2.56 6.49 -28.31
CA GLY A 39 -1.91 7.65 -27.70
C GLY A 39 -2.21 7.86 -26.22
N GLY A 40 -3.04 7.00 -25.61
CA GLY A 40 -3.38 7.11 -24.20
C GLY A 40 -2.37 6.49 -23.24
N ALA A 41 -1.38 5.78 -23.75
CA ALA A 41 -0.43 5.01 -22.92
C ALA A 41 0.37 5.88 -21.94
N ALA A 42 0.88 7.04 -22.39
CA ALA A 42 1.67 7.93 -21.55
C ALA A 42 0.83 8.50 -20.41
N HIS A 43 -0.41 8.91 -20.71
CA HIS A 43 -1.33 9.45 -19.70
C HIS A 43 -1.67 8.38 -18.66
N ARG A 44 -1.95 7.16 -19.09
CA ARG A 44 -2.26 6.04 -18.19
C ARG A 44 -1.04 5.69 -17.34
N ALA A 45 0.16 5.70 -17.91
CA ALA A 45 1.39 5.46 -17.16
C ALA A 45 1.58 6.50 -16.06
N ASP A 46 1.27 7.78 -16.33
CA ASP A 46 1.32 8.84 -15.33
C ASP A 46 0.31 8.60 -14.20
N GLN A 47 -0.92 8.20 -14.55
CA GLN A 47 -1.93 7.88 -13.55
C GLN A 47 -1.51 6.70 -12.66
N MET A 48 -1.01 5.64 -13.25
CA MET A 48 -0.56 4.45 -12.52
C MET A 48 0.62 4.78 -11.61
N SER A 49 1.58 5.56 -12.11
CA SER A 49 2.75 6.00 -11.36
C SER A 49 2.34 6.82 -10.13
N LEU A 50 1.45 7.80 -10.33
CA LEU A 50 0.98 8.65 -9.23
C LEU A 50 0.28 7.81 -8.16
N LEU A 51 -0.61 6.91 -8.55
CA LEU A 51 -1.32 6.05 -7.61
C LEU A 51 -0.37 5.13 -6.85
N ALA A 52 0.61 4.54 -7.54
CA ALA A 52 1.60 3.67 -6.90
C ALA A 52 2.39 4.44 -5.83
N GLY A 53 2.75 5.69 -6.11
CA GLY A 53 3.43 6.56 -5.16
C GLY A 53 2.56 6.85 -3.94
N ILE A 54 1.28 7.14 -4.15
CA ILE A 54 0.34 7.41 -3.05
C ILE A 54 0.18 6.17 -2.17
N VAL A 55 0.00 4.99 -2.77
CA VAL A 55 -0.10 3.73 -2.02
C VAL A 55 1.17 3.48 -1.22
N HIS A 56 2.34 3.66 -1.85
CA HIS A 56 3.62 3.47 -1.16
C HIS A 56 3.75 4.42 0.03
N GLN A 57 3.43 5.69 -0.14
CA GLN A 57 3.48 6.67 0.94
C GLN A 57 2.50 6.32 2.07
N GLN A 58 1.31 5.84 1.74
CA GLN A 58 0.32 5.42 2.73
C GLN A 58 0.84 4.27 3.60
N LEU A 59 1.64 3.37 3.02
CA LEU A 59 2.16 2.18 3.69
C LEU A 59 3.54 2.37 4.32
N THR A 60 4.15 3.55 4.19
CA THR A 60 5.50 3.82 4.70
C THR A 60 5.57 5.06 5.59
N THR A 61 4.44 5.54 6.09
CA THR A 61 4.42 6.72 6.97
C THR A 61 5.15 6.42 8.28
N PRO A 62 5.82 7.42 8.88
CA PRO A 62 6.40 7.25 10.21
C PRO A 62 5.35 6.82 11.25
N ARG A 63 4.14 7.33 11.14
CA ARG A 63 3.04 6.95 12.06
C ARG A 63 2.76 5.45 12.01
N LEU A 64 2.77 4.86 10.81
CA LEU A 64 2.54 3.42 10.67
C LEU A 64 3.64 2.62 11.37
N GLY A 65 4.89 3.04 11.24
CA GLY A 65 6.02 2.43 11.97
C GLY A 65 5.85 2.53 13.48
N GLU A 66 5.40 3.68 13.98
CA GLU A 66 5.12 3.88 15.40
C GLU A 66 4.01 2.94 15.90
N LEU A 67 2.94 2.81 15.12
CA LEU A 67 1.83 1.92 15.45
C LEU A 67 2.30 0.46 15.55
N ILE A 68 3.05 0.00 14.57
CA ILE A 68 3.56 -1.38 14.55
C ILE A 68 4.46 -1.61 15.78
N SER A 69 5.39 -0.71 16.05
CA SER A 69 6.30 -0.84 17.19
C SER A 69 5.55 -0.85 18.52
N ALA A 70 4.56 0.03 18.68
CA ALA A 70 3.76 0.08 19.90
C ALA A 70 2.95 -1.20 20.09
N LEU A 71 2.38 -1.74 19.03
CA LEU A 71 1.59 -2.97 19.09
C LEU A 71 2.45 -4.20 19.37
N GLU A 72 3.69 -4.21 18.93
CA GLU A 72 4.61 -5.34 19.16
C GLU A 72 4.97 -5.49 20.65
N THR A 73 4.92 -4.40 21.40
CA THR A 73 5.27 -4.41 22.83
C THR A 73 4.07 -4.31 23.76
N ALA A 74 2.87 -4.09 23.22
CA ALA A 74 1.64 -3.93 24.00
C ALA A 74 1.04 -5.30 24.33
N ASP A 75 0.23 -5.31 25.40
CA ASP A 75 -0.61 -6.48 25.71
C ASP A 75 -1.68 -6.62 24.63
N LYS A 76 -1.99 -7.87 24.27
CA LYS A 76 -3.00 -8.15 23.27
C LYS A 76 -4.38 -7.63 23.71
N PRO A 77 -5.21 -7.14 22.76
CA PRO A 77 -6.57 -6.74 23.11
C PRO A 77 -7.37 -7.90 23.70
N PRO A 78 -8.30 -7.62 24.63
CA PRO A 78 -9.18 -8.66 25.14
C PRO A 78 -9.93 -9.37 24.01
N GLY A 79 -9.98 -10.69 24.06
CA GLY A 79 -10.65 -11.49 23.03
C GLY A 79 -9.86 -11.66 21.74
N SER A 80 -8.63 -11.16 21.68
CA SER A 80 -7.79 -11.34 20.49
C SER A 80 -7.39 -12.80 20.34
N ASN A 81 -7.16 -13.19 19.09
CA ASN A 81 -6.75 -14.55 18.73
C ASN A 81 -5.48 -14.49 17.89
N GLY A 82 -5.10 -15.62 17.30
CA GLY A 82 -3.92 -15.71 16.45
C GLY A 82 -3.91 -14.76 15.26
N LEU A 83 -5.07 -14.24 14.85
CA LEU A 83 -5.18 -13.30 13.75
C LEU A 83 -4.49 -11.97 14.07
N PHE A 84 -4.59 -11.49 15.31
CA PHE A 84 -3.87 -10.28 15.74
C PHE A 84 -2.37 -10.45 15.53
N ASP A 85 -1.81 -11.56 16.01
CA ASP A 85 -0.37 -11.83 15.88
C ASP A 85 0.05 -11.99 14.42
N ALA A 86 -0.75 -12.69 13.62
CA ALA A 86 -0.47 -12.91 12.21
C ALA A 86 -0.48 -11.59 11.42
N ASN A 87 -1.48 -10.74 11.67
CA ASN A 87 -1.60 -9.45 11.01
C ASN A 87 -0.44 -8.53 11.39
N LEU A 88 -0.03 -8.54 12.64
CA LEU A 88 1.06 -7.70 13.12
C LEU A 88 2.40 -8.12 12.50
N ARG A 89 2.67 -9.42 12.42
CA ARG A 89 3.87 -9.94 11.74
C ARG A 89 3.89 -9.55 10.27
N GLU A 90 2.76 -9.67 9.59
CA GLU A 90 2.65 -9.31 8.17
C GLU A 90 2.84 -7.81 7.97
N ALA A 91 2.26 -6.99 8.86
CA ALA A 91 2.42 -5.53 8.82
C ALA A 91 3.89 -5.14 8.97
N ARG A 92 4.60 -5.74 9.94
CA ARG A 92 6.04 -5.49 10.14
C ARG A 92 6.84 -5.89 8.91
N ARG A 93 6.59 -7.08 8.39
CA ARG A 93 7.33 -7.59 7.23
C ARG A 93 7.17 -6.68 6.01
N ARG A 94 5.94 -6.26 5.74
CA ARG A 94 5.66 -5.38 4.60
C ARG A 94 6.21 -3.98 4.81
N TYR A 95 6.06 -3.44 6.00
CA TYR A 95 6.56 -2.10 6.33
C TYR A 95 8.08 -2.04 6.14
N ASP A 96 8.80 -3.01 6.69
CA ASP A 96 10.27 -3.06 6.59
C ASP A 96 10.72 -3.19 5.13
N ARG A 97 10.01 -3.99 4.34
CA ARG A 97 10.33 -4.16 2.92
C ARG A 97 10.06 -2.88 2.12
N LEU A 98 8.89 -2.27 2.33
CA LEU A 98 8.47 -1.10 1.56
C LEU A 98 9.28 0.15 1.92
N THR A 99 9.66 0.31 3.18
CA THR A 99 10.45 1.48 3.60
C THR A 99 11.87 1.47 3.05
N LYS A 100 12.37 0.33 2.58
CA LYS A 100 13.67 0.25 1.89
C LYS A 100 13.61 0.80 0.46
N LEU A 101 12.40 0.96 -0.10
CA LEU A 101 12.21 1.45 -1.46
C LEU A 101 11.81 2.92 -1.43
N PRO A 102 12.59 3.82 -2.06
CA PRO A 102 12.13 5.21 -2.21
C PRO A 102 10.86 5.25 -3.05
N THR A 103 9.92 6.13 -2.66
CA THR A 103 8.67 6.31 -3.40
C THR A 103 8.93 6.61 -4.87
N ARG A 104 9.92 7.44 -5.16
CA ARG A 104 10.31 7.78 -6.52
C ARG A 104 10.64 6.55 -7.36
N LEU A 105 11.34 5.58 -6.77
CA LEU A 105 11.66 4.33 -7.46
C LEU A 105 10.41 3.53 -7.78
N VAL A 106 9.48 3.44 -6.82
CA VAL A 106 8.19 2.74 -7.01
C VAL A 106 7.41 3.37 -8.14
N GLU A 107 7.34 4.70 -8.19
CA GLU A 107 6.67 5.45 -9.24
C GLU A 107 7.29 5.17 -10.61
N GLU A 108 8.62 5.22 -10.68
CA GLU A 108 9.34 5.01 -11.93
C GLU A 108 9.18 3.58 -12.45
N LEU A 109 9.27 2.59 -11.58
CA LEU A 109 9.05 1.19 -11.96
C LEU A 109 7.63 0.97 -12.47
N THR A 110 6.65 1.59 -11.85
CA THR A 110 5.25 1.49 -12.27
C THR A 110 5.06 2.11 -13.65
N ARG A 111 5.64 3.29 -13.88
CA ARG A 111 5.59 3.97 -15.17
C ARG A 111 6.17 3.11 -16.28
N VAL A 112 7.38 2.57 -16.06
CA VAL A 112 8.08 1.74 -17.06
C VAL A 112 7.27 0.48 -17.34
N THR A 113 6.72 -0.16 -16.31
CA THR A 113 5.91 -1.37 -16.47
C THR A 113 4.64 -1.07 -17.28
N SER A 114 3.96 0.04 -17.00
CA SER A 114 2.76 0.44 -17.74
C SER A 114 3.07 0.69 -19.21
N LEU A 115 4.15 1.41 -19.50
CA LEU A 115 4.57 1.67 -20.89
C LEU A 115 4.99 0.39 -21.60
N ALA A 116 5.65 -0.54 -20.90
CA ALA A 116 6.09 -1.80 -21.49
C ALA A 116 4.91 -2.68 -21.93
N LYS A 117 3.80 -2.63 -21.20
CA LYS A 117 2.58 -3.38 -21.55
C LYS A 117 2.01 -2.94 -22.90
N GLU A 118 2.17 -1.68 -23.25
CA GLU A 118 1.70 -1.12 -24.52
C GLU A 118 2.49 -1.69 -25.71
N LEU A 119 3.72 -2.12 -25.49
CA LEU A 119 4.60 -2.64 -26.52
C LEU A 119 4.46 -4.15 -26.75
N SER A 120 3.73 -4.84 -25.89
CA SER A 120 3.59 -6.30 -25.99
C SER A 120 2.28 -6.77 -26.63
#